data_ab39bb089cddf44ea88044bfbbc651ef
#
_entry.id   ab39bb089cddf44ea88044bfbbc651ef
#
_cell.length_a   1.000
_cell.length_b   1.000
_cell.length_c   1.000
_cell.angle_alpha   90.00
_cell.angle_beta   90.00
_cell.angle_gamma   90.00
#
_symmetry.space_group_name_H-M   'P 1'
#
loop_
_entity.id
_entity.type
_entity.pdbx_description
1 polymer ?
#
loop_
_entity_poly.entity_id
_entity_poly.type
_entity_poly.pdbx_seq_one_letter_code
_entity_poly.pdbx_strand_id
1 'polypeptide(L)'
;MAMLKLRILNGSLLLCLCLCGALCGCAVRERPPLTFDDQQALAADKQCRADATQMNNEWRGDTSYFPWRAYYDMCMRRFEVTDEQMRKLHLP
;
A
#
# COMPACT_ATOMS: atom_id res chain seq x y z
N MET A 1 20.46 35.06 37.26
CA MET A 1 19.84 33.74 37.55
C MET A 1 18.70 33.41 36.59
N ALA A 2 17.91 34.36 36.13
CA ALA A 2 16.82 34.08 35.13
C ALA A 2 17.36 33.59 33.78
N MET A 3 18.52 34.03 33.33
CA MET A 3 19.12 33.61 32.07
C MET A 3 19.62 32.16 32.08
N LEU A 4 20.04 31.64 33.21
CA LEU A 4 20.51 30.24 33.33
C LEU A 4 19.36 29.25 33.22
N LYS A 5 18.21 29.58 33.79
CA LYS A 5 16.99 28.76 33.70
C LYS A 5 16.46 28.72 32.25
N LEU A 6 16.56 29.81 31.52
CA LEU A 6 16.15 29.88 30.13
C LEU A 6 17.02 28.99 29.20
N ARG A 7 18.34 28.95 29.49
CA ARG A 7 19.28 28.12 28.72
C ARG A 7 19.06 26.63 28.95
N ILE A 8 18.73 26.24 30.18
CA ILE A 8 18.44 24.83 30.52
C ILE A 8 17.12 24.41 29.87
N LEU A 9 16.12 25.27 29.89
CA LEU A 9 14.84 25.00 29.21
C LEU A 9 15.00 24.87 27.71
N ASN A 10 15.80 25.73 27.06
CA ASN A 10 16.07 25.65 25.63
C ASN A 10 16.85 24.37 25.26
N GLY A 11 17.82 23.99 26.07
CA GLY A 11 18.58 22.76 25.86
C GLY A 11 17.71 21.51 25.98
N SER A 12 16.83 21.48 26.96
CA SER A 12 15.88 20.37 27.15
C SER A 12 14.86 20.29 25.99
N LEU A 13 14.38 21.43 25.53
CA LEU A 13 13.45 21.50 24.39
C LEU A 13 14.11 21.03 23.08
N LEU A 14 15.36 21.45 22.86
CA LEU A 14 16.14 21.00 21.70
C LEU A 14 16.41 19.49 21.72
N LEU A 15 16.70 18.95 22.90
CA LEU A 15 16.92 17.51 23.08
C LEU A 15 15.65 16.71 22.82
N CYS A 16 14.50 17.17 23.29
CA CYS A 16 13.20 16.56 23.00
C CYS A 16 12.85 16.58 21.51
N LEU A 17 13.11 17.68 20.83
CA LEU A 17 12.88 17.81 19.39
C LEU A 17 13.78 16.87 18.58
N CYS A 18 15.04 16.72 18.98
CA CYS A 18 15.96 15.77 18.32
C CYS A 18 15.54 14.31 18.54
N LEU A 19 15.08 13.95 19.73
CA LEU A 19 14.59 12.61 20.02
C LEU A 19 13.30 12.28 19.25
N CYS A 20 12.38 13.22 19.16
CA CYS A 20 11.16 13.06 18.36
C CYS A 20 11.48 12.92 16.88
N GLY A 21 12.43 13.69 16.36
CA GLY A 21 12.88 13.59 14.97
C GLY A 21 13.52 12.24 14.65
N ALA A 22 14.32 11.70 15.55
CA ALA A 22 14.94 10.39 15.38
C ALA A 22 13.90 9.25 15.39
N LEU A 23 12.90 9.32 16.26
CA LEU A 23 11.82 8.34 16.33
C LEU A 23 10.91 8.39 15.09
N CYS A 24 10.62 9.58 14.56
CA CYS A 24 9.87 9.73 13.32
C CYS A 24 10.66 9.22 12.10
N GLY A 25 11.98 9.39 12.07
CA GLY A 25 12.84 8.88 11.00
C GLY A 25 12.90 7.36 10.94
N CYS A 26 12.77 6.68 12.09
CA CYS A 26 12.73 5.20 12.12
C CYS A 26 11.40 4.61 11.66
N ALA A 27 10.31 5.38 11.67
CA ALA A 27 8.99 4.92 11.24
C ALA A 27 8.80 4.97 9.71
N VAL A 28 9.61 5.73 8.99
CA VAL A 28 9.57 5.84 7.53
C VAL A 28 10.57 4.84 6.96
N ARG A 29 10.14 3.60 6.77
CA ARG A 29 10.88 2.67 5.92
C ARG A 29 10.74 3.15 4.47
N GLU A 30 11.84 3.54 3.86
CA GLU A 30 11.87 3.76 2.42
C GLU A 30 11.55 2.46 1.72
N ARG A 31 10.36 2.39 1.13
CA ARG A 31 10.03 1.30 0.23
C ARG A 31 10.85 1.47 -1.04
N PRO A 32 11.45 0.39 -1.58
CA PRO A 32 12.11 0.50 -2.86
C PRO A 32 11.12 1.04 -3.90
N PRO A 33 11.57 1.93 -4.81
CA PRO A 33 10.68 2.48 -5.81
C PRO A 33 10.08 1.34 -6.64
N LEU A 34 8.78 1.43 -6.93
CA LEU A 34 8.09 0.46 -7.77
C LEU A 34 8.66 0.54 -9.18
N THR A 35 8.98 -0.62 -9.75
CA THR A 35 9.38 -0.72 -11.15
C THR A 35 8.20 -0.43 -12.06
N PHE A 36 8.47 -0.16 -13.33
CA PHE A 36 7.41 0.05 -14.33
C PHE A 36 6.48 -1.16 -14.41
N ASP A 37 7.02 -2.37 -14.37
CA ASP A 37 6.24 -3.60 -14.38
C ASP A 37 5.35 -3.73 -13.14
N ASP A 38 5.85 -3.34 -11.97
CA ASP A 38 5.07 -3.32 -10.74
C ASP A 38 3.90 -2.32 -10.82
N GLN A 39 4.14 -1.16 -11.39
CA GLN A 39 3.10 -0.15 -11.61
C GLN A 39 2.02 -0.64 -12.57
N GLN A 40 2.40 -1.32 -13.64
CA GLN A 40 1.46 -1.94 -14.56
C GLN A 40 0.64 -3.05 -13.89
N ALA A 41 1.28 -3.87 -13.07
CA ALA A 41 0.59 -4.92 -12.33
C ALA A 41 -0.44 -4.36 -11.34
N LEU A 42 -0.12 -3.26 -10.66
CA LEU A 42 -1.05 -2.58 -9.76
C LEU A 42 -2.23 -1.94 -10.51
N ALA A 43 -1.99 -1.37 -11.68
CA ALA A 43 -3.05 -0.83 -12.54
C ALA A 43 -3.96 -1.94 -13.04
N ALA A 44 -3.40 -3.08 -13.45
CA ALA A 44 -4.16 -4.27 -13.84
C ALA A 44 -5.00 -4.80 -12.68
N ASP A 45 -4.44 -4.88 -11.47
CA ASP A 45 -5.17 -5.29 -10.27
C ASP A 45 -6.42 -4.42 -10.04
N LYS A 46 -6.26 -3.11 -10.10
CA LYS A 46 -7.37 -2.17 -9.92
C LYS A 46 -8.48 -2.39 -10.94
N GLN A 47 -8.12 -2.56 -12.21
CA GLN A 47 -9.08 -2.79 -13.27
C GLN A 47 -9.74 -4.15 -13.15
N CYS A 48 -8.98 -5.21 -12.88
CA CYS A 48 -9.50 -6.56 -12.75
C CYS A 48 -10.43 -6.71 -11.55
N ARG A 49 -10.16 -6.03 -10.44
CA ARG A 49 -11.07 -5.99 -9.29
C ARG A 49 -12.38 -5.31 -9.64
N ALA A 50 -12.31 -4.19 -10.34
CA ALA A 50 -13.50 -3.45 -10.75
C ALA A 50 -14.35 -4.30 -11.70
N ASP A 51 -13.74 -4.93 -12.69
CA ASP A 51 -14.43 -5.78 -13.67
C ASP A 51 -15.07 -7.01 -12.99
N ALA A 52 -14.35 -7.69 -12.13
CA ALA A 52 -14.85 -8.85 -11.41
C ALA A 52 -16.01 -8.49 -10.48
N THR A 53 -15.93 -7.34 -9.82
CA THR A 53 -16.99 -6.83 -8.95
C THR A 53 -18.24 -6.44 -9.74
N GLN A 54 -18.05 -5.82 -10.89
CA GLN A 54 -19.15 -5.48 -11.78
C GLN A 54 -19.86 -6.75 -12.28
N MET A 55 -19.11 -7.74 -12.74
CA MET A 55 -19.66 -9.02 -13.17
C MET A 55 -20.41 -9.73 -12.06
N ASN A 56 -19.86 -9.71 -10.84
CA ASN A 56 -20.55 -10.27 -9.68
C ASN A 56 -21.89 -9.57 -9.40
N ASN A 57 -21.95 -8.26 -9.55
CA ASN A 57 -23.18 -7.49 -9.37
C ASN A 57 -24.22 -7.78 -10.46
N GLU A 58 -23.79 -8.00 -11.69
CA GLU A 58 -24.67 -8.34 -12.79
C GLU A 58 -25.24 -9.76 -12.67
N TRP A 59 -24.49 -10.66 -12.05
CA TRP A 59 -24.87 -12.07 -11.87
C TRP A 59 -25.76 -12.33 -10.64
N ARG A 60 -26.21 -11.30 -9.98
CA ARG A 60 -27.05 -11.44 -8.76
C ARG A 60 -28.41 -12.12 -8.95
N GLY A 61 -28.76 -12.56 -10.17
CA GLY A 61 -30.09 -13.08 -10.46
C GLY A 61 -30.37 -14.48 -9.92
N ASP A 62 -29.50 -15.48 -10.14
CA ASP A 62 -29.89 -16.89 -9.98
C ASP A 62 -28.88 -17.78 -9.28
N THR A 63 -27.63 -17.35 -9.05
CA THR A 63 -26.63 -18.18 -8.36
C THR A 63 -26.03 -17.41 -7.19
N SER A 64 -26.12 -18.01 -6.02
CA SER A 64 -25.53 -17.46 -4.81
C SER A 64 -23.99 -17.41 -4.82
N TYR A 65 -23.35 -17.86 -5.89
CA TYR A 65 -21.91 -17.94 -6.00
C TYR A 65 -21.42 -17.54 -7.37
N PHE A 66 -20.75 -16.39 -7.43
CA PHE A 66 -19.98 -15.96 -8.59
C PHE A 66 -18.51 -16.28 -8.36
N PRO A 67 -17.78 -16.91 -9.30
CA PRO A 67 -16.36 -17.23 -9.14
C PRO A 67 -15.49 -16.00 -9.35
N TRP A 68 -15.59 -15.03 -8.44
CA TRP A 68 -14.87 -13.75 -8.50
C TRP A 68 -13.37 -13.95 -8.66
N ARG A 69 -12.80 -14.89 -7.88
CA ARG A 69 -11.37 -15.16 -7.89
C ARG A 69 -10.90 -15.71 -9.24
N ALA A 70 -11.63 -16.62 -9.81
CA ALA A 70 -11.32 -17.20 -11.11
C ALA A 70 -11.39 -16.15 -12.23
N TYR A 71 -12.38 -15.30 -12.18
CA TYR A 71 -12.52 -14.18 -13.11
C TYR A 71 -11.38 -13.18 -12.97
N TYR A 72 -11.04 -12.80 -11.74
CA TYR A 72 -9.93 -11.92 -11.44
C TYR A 72 -8.60 -12.50 -11.94
N ASP A 73 -8.31 -13.76 -11.65
CA ASP A 73 -7.08 -14.44 -12.08
C ASP A 73 -6.97 -14.48 -13.61
N MET A 74 -8.06 -14.76 -14.29
CA MET A 74 -8.10 -14.75 -15.75
C MET A 74 -7.85 -13.36 -16.32
N CYS A 75 -8.41 -12.33 -15.70
CA CYS A 75 -8.19 -10.93 -16.06
C CYS A 75 -6.72 -10.54 -15.89
N MET A 76 -6.10 -10.91 -14.76
CA MET A 76 -4.70 -10.62 -14.50
C MET A 76 -3.76 -11.31 -15.50
N ARG A 77 -4.09 -12.53 -15.93
CA ARG A 77 -3.34 -13.24 -16.97
C ARG A 77 -3.40 -12.53 -18.31
N ARG A 78 -4.51 -11.90 -18.64
CA ARG A 78 -4.63 -11.10 -19.87
C ARG A 78 -3.68 -9.90 -19.88
N PHE A 79 -3.39 -9.34 -18.70
CA PHE A 79 -2.42 -8.28 -18.54
C PHE A 79 -0.99 -8.79 -18.34
N GLU A 80 -0.76 -10.08 -18.51
CA GLU A 80 0.56 -10.73 -18.38
C GLU A 80 1.15 -10.58 -16.98
N VAL A 81 0.32 -10.44 -15.96
CA VAL A 81 0.75 -10.42 -14.57
C VAL A 81 0.99 -11.85 -14.10
N THR A 82 2.21 -12.15 -13.67
CA THR A 82 2.59 -13.47 -13.18
C THR A 82 2.16 -13.67 -11.73
N ASP A 83 2.00 -14.95 -11.33
CA ASP A 83 1.71 -15.30 -9.94
C ASP A 83 2.81 -14.81 -8.98
N GLU A 84 4.05 -14.79 -9.45
CA GLU A 84 5.20 -14.29 -8.70
C GLU A 84 5.10 -12.79 -8.42
N GLN A 85 4.70 -11.99 -9.42
CA GLN A 85 4.44 -10.57 -9.24
C GLN A 85 3.28 -10.32 -8.28
N MET A 86 2.23 -11.12 -8.37
CA MET A 86 1.08 -11.02 -7.47
C MET A 86 1.49 -11.29 -6.02
N ARG A 87 2.33 -12.28 -5.78
CA ARG A 87 2.87 -12.57 -4.43
C ARG A 87 3.78 -11.44 -3.93
N LYS A 88 4.67 -10.93 -4.79
CA LYS A 88 5.57 -9.84 -4.45
C LYS A 88 4.82 -8.58 -4.03
N LEU A 89 3.73 -8.27 -4.71
CA LEU A 89 2.92 -7.07 -4.46
C LEU A 89 1.78 -7.30 -3.45
N HIS A 90 1.69 -8.48 -2.88
CA HIS A 90 0.61 -8.87 -1.95
C HIS A 90 -0.79 -8.70 -2.54
N LEU A 91 -0.94 -8.99 -3.82
CA LEU A 91 -2.24 -8.99 -4.50
C LEU A 91 -3.04 -10.25 -4.16
N PRO A 92 -4.38 -10.19 -4.24
CA PRO A 92 -5.24 -11.33 -3.92
C PRO A 92 -5.01 -12.55 -4.78
#